data_463aa710aa2008ca9d2dc0d598f43dd1
#
_entry.id   463aa710aa2008ca9d2dc0d598f43dd1
#
_cell.length_a   1.000
_cell.length_b   1.000
_cell.length_c   1.000
_cell.angle_alpha   90.00
_cell.angle_beta   90.00
_cell.angle_gamma   90.00
#
_symmetry.space_group_name_H-M   'P 1'
#
loop_
_entity.id
_entity.type
_entity.pdbx_description
1 polymer ?
#
loop_
_entity_poly.entity_id
_entity_poly.type
_entity_poly.pdbx_seq_one_letter_code
_entity_poly.pdbx_strand_id
1 'polypeptide(L)'
;MRTRLLRERYLAFDAGRASDSRRIPLNPIYNRNQFPPTTAAHWRIAITKHQGKRAGLAEVKLGQETVLTNWTSEVDAKDDAPVFASLRTPPASVREITWSTDPLNGARDGALIVYRLETSPDGHEWTPLCSSLDHIRSLEVDLPSLPESEFLAQLSEPARAQRSNLLTEIKRVEEALAAVAEPTKVYAAKPTAVTKAHLLDRGSVSKPVEEVFPGGLVAVTQLPADFKLNPEATDAERRTALANWIASPDNPLTARVLVNRIWAFHFGTGLVNTPSDFGVMGDRPSHPELLDWLAVWFMENGWSVKKLHRRILTSQTYQQASEFNAKAAAVDADNRFYWRMSPRRMDAETLRDTMLALSGSLRLDAVGGPSFALQKKGDRGSYIYKALDNDGPDVWRRAVYRFVVRGGERIMLDSFDCPDPAVATPQRTVSNTAVQALTLFNNEFVLKQSALLARRVESVHAASPVDGAYGLLFGRPPSPRERELGRQFLRANPLELYCRVLINSNEFVYVP
;
A
#
# COMPACT_ATOMS: atom_id res chain seq x y z
N MET A 1 1.49 -19.68 23.45
CA MET A 1 2.61 -20.05 24.35
C MET A 1 2.94 -18.94 25.32
N ARG A 2 3.31 -17.73 24.88
CA ARG A 2 3.55 -16.54 25.72
C ARG A 2 2.36 -16.20 26.65
N THR A 3 1.13 -16.27 26.13
CA THR A 3 -0.12 -16.09 26.88
C THR A 3 -0.30 -17.18 27.96
N ARG A 4 0.14 -18.40 27.70
CA ARG A 4 0.07 -19.51 28.65
C ARG A 4 1.07 -19.33 29.81
N LEU A 5 2.29 -18.84 29.51
CA LEU A 5 3.30 -18.54 30.52
C LEU A 5 2.92 -17.34 31.39
N LEU A 6 2.36 -16.30 30.80
CA LEU A 6 1.80 -15.17 31.55
C LEU A 6 0.65 -15.64 32.43
N ARG A 7 -0.20 -16.54 31.94
CA ARG A 7 -1.28 -17.16 32.71
C ARG A 7 -0.76 -18.02 33.85
N GLU A 8 0.28 -18.80 33.65
CA GLU A 8 0.92 -19.62 34.69
C GLU A 8 1.60 -18.75 35.74
N ARG A 9 2.22 -17.63 35.36
CA ARG A 9 2.78 -16.62 36.25
C ARG A 9 1.71 -15.97 37.17
N TYR A 10 0.51 -15.73 36.66
CA TYR A 10 -0.61 -15.19 37.43
C TYR A 10 -1.34 -16.24 38.26
N LEU A 11 -1.46 -17.49 37.78
CA LEU A 11 -2.07 -18.58 38.50
C LEU A 11 -1.24 -19.04 39.72
N ALA A 12 0.08 -18.95 39.63
CA ALA A 12 0.96 -19.23 40.78
C ALA A 12 0.81 -18.19 41.90
N PHE A 13 0.42 -16.95 41.56
CA PHE A 13 0.10 -15.90 42.55
C PHE A 13 -1.26 -16.10 43.24
N ASP A 14 -2.16 -16.80 42.58
CA ASP A 14 -3.53 -17.05 43.03
C ASP A 14 -3.76 -18.53 43.44
N ALA A 15 -2.72 -19.18 43.97
CA ALA A 15 -2.64 -20.61 44.29
C ALA A 15 -3.68 -21.15 45.30
N GLY A 16 -4.75 -20.44 45.56
CA GLY A 16 -5.88 -20.85 46.40
C GLY A 16 -7.25 -20.78 45.73
N ARG A 17 -7.36 -20.32 44.48
CA ARG A 17 -8.63 -20.14 43.80
C ARG A 17 -8.75 -20.95 42.51
N ALA A 18 -9.30 -22.15 42.61
CA ALA A 18 -9.82 -22.88 41.47
C ALA A 18 -11.12 -22.21 41.04
N SER A 19 -11.10 -21.28 40.08
CA SER A 19 -12.28 -20.81 39.38
C SER A 19 -12.34 -21.44 37.99
N ASP A 20 -13.36 -22.20 37.75
CA ASP A 20 -13.65 -22.87 36.45
C ASP A 20 -14.35 -21.89 35.47
N SER A 21 -14.16 -20.59 35.66
CA SER A 21 -14.79 -19.54 34.85
C SER A 21 -13.92 -19.23 33.61
N ARG A 22 -14.56 -19.18 32.44
CA ARG A 22 -13.96 -18.71 31.19
C ARG A 22 -13.52 -17.25 31.39
N ARG A 23 -12.20 -17.02 31.48
CA ARG A 23 -11.63 -15.70 31.68
C ARG A 23 -11.85 -14.82 30.45
N ILE A 24 -12.40 -13.62 30.68
CA ILE A 24 -12.65 -12.60 29.66
C ILE A 24 -11.50 -11.57 29.70
N PRO A 25 -11.05 -11.02 28.55
CA PRO A 25 -10.07 -9.92 28.56
C PRO A 25 -10.55 -8.72 29.37
N LEU A 26 -9.67 -8.09 30.15
CA LEU A 26 -9.98 -6.85 30.84
C LEU A 26 -10.22 -5.75 29.81
N ASN A 27 -11.40 -5.14 29.85
CA ASN A 27 -11.80 -4.06 28.95
C ASN A 27 -11.73 -2.71 29.72
N PRO A 28 -11.10 -1.66 29.18
CA PRO A 28 -11.03 -0.37 29.86
C PRO A 28 -12.37 0.35 30.03
N ILE A 29 -13.41 -0.06 29.28
CA ILE A 29 -14.71 0.61 29.29
C ILE A 29 -15.75 -0.17 30.07
N TYR A 30 -15.79 -1.50 29.90
CA TYR A 30 -16.82 -2.37 30.49
C TYR A 30 -16.24 -3.71 30.90
N ASN A 31 -16.52 -4.15 32.13
CA ASN A 31 -16.06 -5.44 32.65
C ASN A 31 -17.15 -6.18 33.38
N ARG A 32 -17.01 -7.52 33.41
CA ARG A 32 -17.90 -8.45 34.09
C ARG A 32 -17.08 -9.51 34.81
N ASN A 33 -17.29 -9.65 36.11
CA ASN A 33 -16.76 -10.75 36.90
C ASN A 33 -17.90 -11.62 37.43
N GLN A 34 -17.69 -12.93 37.44
CA GLN A 34 -18.60 -13.90 38.01
C GLN A 34 -17.99 -14.53 39.26
N PHE A 35 -18.82 -14.82 40.25
CA PHE A 35 -18.43 -15.43 41.52
C PHE A 35 -19.56 -16.30 42.06
N PRO A 36 -19.32 -17.17 43.09
CA PRO A 36 -20.38 -17.93 43.74
C PRO A 36 -21.51 -17.07 44.26
N PRO A 37 -22.77 -17.57 44.32
CA PRO A 37 -23.88 -16.83 44.89
C PRO A 37 -23.54 -16.27 46.27
N THR A 38 -23.58 -14.96 46.39
CA THR A 38 -23.15 -14.27 47.63
C THR A 38 -24.20 -13.28 48.08
N THR A 39 -24.45 -13.29 49.41
CA THR A 39 -25.24 -12.29 50.12
C THR A 39 -24.37 -11.74 51.25
N ALA A 40 -24.18 -10.40 51.30
CA ALA A 40 -23.39 -9.78 52.32
C ALA A 40 -24.02 -8.43 52.75
N ALA A 41 -23.74 -7.99 53.97
CA ALA A 41 -24.23 -6.71 54.49
C ALA A 41 -23.48 -5.50 53.93
N HIS A 42 -22.19 -5.66 53.62
CA HIS A 42 -21.37 -4.61 53.09
C HIS A 42 -20.57 -5.06 51.85
N TRP A 43 -20.44 -4.17 50.87
CA TRP A 43 -19.79 -4.43 49.58
C TRP A 43 -18.91 -3.24 49.23
N ARG A 44 -17.68 -3.48 48.72
CA ARG A 44 -16.82 -2.45 48.17
C ARG A 44 -15.93 -2.96 47.05
N ILE A 45 -15.48 -2.04 46.20
CA ILE A 45 -14.39 -2.27 45.25
C ILE A 45 -13.13 -1.62 45.81
N ALA A 46 -12.10 -2.42 46.06
CA ALA A 46 -10.77 -1.95 46.42
C ALA A 46 -9.93 -1.78 45.16
N ILE A 47 -9.47 -0.58 44.84
CA ILE A 47 -8.76 -0.20 43.63
C ILE A 47 -7.33 0.12 44.02
N THR A 48 -6.37 -0.63 43.49
CA THR A 48 -4.94 -0.41 43.76
C THR A 48 -4.18 0.17 42.56
N LYS A 49 -4.75 0.08 41.33
CA LYS A 49 -4.18 0.72 40.15
C LYS A 49 -5.25 1.09 39.13
N HIS A 50 -5.15 2.27 38.56
CA HIS A 50 -6.01 2.78 37.50
C HIS A 50 -5.19 3.50 36.44
N GLN A 51 -5.81 3.79 35.28
CA GLN A 51 -5.21 4.59 34.24
C GLN A 51 -5.56 6.07 34.41
N GLY A 52 -4.61 6.97 34.22
CA GLY A 52 -4.84 8.41 34.32
C GLY A 52 -4.71 8.96 35.75
N LYS A 53 -5.21 10.18 35.97
CA LYS A 53 -5.05 10.92 37.24
C LYS A 53 -6.09 10.58 38.32
N ARG A 54 -7.20 9.97 37.94
CA ARG A 54 -8.34 9.65 38.81
C ARG A 54 -8.85 8.25 38.54
N ALA A 55 -9.25 7.50 39.55
CA ALA A 55 -10.08 6.31 39.34
C ALA A 55 -11.52 6.74 39.13
N GLY A 56 -12.21 6.14 38.15
CA GLY A 56 -13.59 6.49 37.82
C GLY A 56 -14.44 5.28 37.46
N LEU A 57 -15.69 5.27 37.95
CA LEU A 57 -16.70 4.28 37.67
C LEU A 57 -18.00 4.99 37.27
N ALA A 58 -18.46 4.84 36.04
CA ALA A 58 -19.69 5.44 35.57
C ALA A 58 -20.90 4.69 36.11
N GLU A 59 -20.86 3.38 36.05
CA GLU A 59 -21.90 2.51 36.58
C GLU A 59 -21.33 1.20 37.11
N VAL A 60 -21.83 0.75 38.27
CA VAL A 60 -21.57 -0.59 38.80
C VAL A 60 -22.88 -1.27 39.09
N LYS A 61 -23.02 -2.49 38.60
CA LYS A 61 -24.18 -3.38 38.87
C LYS A 61 -23.73 -4.62 39.59
N LEU A 62 -24.50 -5.01 40.60
CA LEU A 62 -24.47 -6.35 41.19
C LEU A 62 -25.69 -7.13 40.70
N GLY A 63 -25.48 -8.13 39.85
CA GLY A 63 -26.55 -8.76 39.09
C GLY A 63 -27.23 -7.77 38.14
N GLN A 64 -28.51 -7.54 38.32
CA GLN A 64 -29.30 -6.59 37.52
C GLN A 64 -29.46 -5.20 38.20
N GLU A 65 -29.02 -5.07 39.43
CA GLU A 65 -29.20 -3.85 40.22
C GLU A 65 -28.00 -2.92 40.12
N THR A 66 -28.27 -1.65 39.83
CA THR A 66 -27.25 -0.59 39.88
C THR A 66 -26.95 -0.18 41.32
N VAL A 67 -25.76 -0.44 41.78
CA VAL A 67 -25.32 -0.22 43.17
C VAL A 67 -24.37 0.98 43.36
N LEU A 68 -23.85 1.55 42.25
CA LEU A 68 -23.03 2.74 42.25
C LEU A 68 -23.11 3.44 40.88
N THR A 69 -23.17 4.77 40.90
CA THR A 69 -23.14 5.62 39.70
C THR A 69 -22.21 6.81 39.86
N ASN A 70 -21.55 7.20 38.75
CA ASN A 70 -20.73 8.43 38.66
C ASN A 70 -19.73 8.65 39.82
N TRP A 71 -19.07 7.58 40.24
CA TRP A 71 -18.09 7.63 41.30
C TRP A 71 -16.69 7.99 40.74
N THR A 72 -16.03 8.93 41.38
CA THR A 72 -14.64 9.31 41.09
C THR A 72 -13.87 9.53 42.38
N SER A 73 -12.58 9.20 42.40
CA SER A 73 -11.67 9.49 43.49
C SER A 73 -10.38 10.04 42.95
N GLU A 74 -9.91 11.12 43.58
CA GLU A 74 -8.56 11.61 43.38
C GLU A 74 -7.59 10.70 44.14
N VAL A 75 -6.66 10.11 43.44
CA VAL A 75 -5.57 9.32 44.00
C VAL A 75 -4.30 10.14 43.85
N ASP A 76 -3.68 10.46 44.96
CA ASP A 76 -2.34 11.03 44.93
C ASP A 76 -1.38 9.93 44.43
N ALA A 77 -0.72 10.15 43.30
CA ALA A 77 0.11 9.15 42.62
C ALA A 77 1.36 8.71 43.42
N LYS A 78 1.46 9.17 44.68
CA LYS A 78 2.57 8.88 45.59
C LYS A 78 2.25 7.86 46.67
N ASP A 79 0.98 7.51 46.88
CA ASP A 79 0.56 6.53 47.89
C ASP A 79 0.11 5.24 47.18
N ASP A 80 0.79 4.13 47.48
CA ASP A 80 0.39 2.77 47.04
C ASP A 80 -0.86 2.25 47.80
N ALA A 81 -1.55 3.11 48.53
CA ALA A 81 -2.73 2.76 49.32
C ALA A 81 -3.95 2.51 48.39
N PRO A 82 -4.73 1.44 48.61
CA PRO A 82 -5.92 1.19 47.83
C PRO A 82 -7.01 2.22 48.09
N VAL A 83 -7.69 2.62 47.00
CA VAL A 83 -8.87 3.48 47.07
C VAL A 83 -10.12 2.60 47.10
N PHE A 84 -11.10 2.95 47.93
CA PHE A 84 -12.29 2.15 48.16
C PHE A 84 -13.54 2.82 47.60
N ALA A 85 -14.24 2.14 46.70
CA ALA A 85 -15.59 2.50 46.26
C ALA A 85 -16.61 1.64 47.03
N SER A 86 -17.32 2.23 47.99
CA SER A 86 -18.39 1.56 48.71
C SER A 86 -19.61 1.39 47.82
N LEU A 87 -20.18 0.17 47.78
CA LEU A 87 -21.34 -0.17 46.97
C LEU A 87 -22.60 -0.29 47.85
N ARG A 88 -23.77 0.06 47.29
CA ARG A 88 -25.05 -0.20 47.95
C ARG A 88 -25.27 -1.72 48.02
N THR A 89 -25.76 -2.20 49.15
CA THR A 89 -26.08 -3.61 49.35
C THR A 89 -27.24 -4.00 48.46
N PRO A 90 -27.12 -5.04 47.62
CA PRO A 90 -28.20 -5.51 46.79
C PRO A 90 -29.24 -6.28 47.64
N PRO A 91 -30.54 -6.28 47.28
CA PRO A 91 -31.61 -6.89 48.07
C PRO A 91 -31.57 -8.42 48.05
N ALA A 92 -30.81 -9.03 47.13
CA ALA A 92 -30.78 -10.48 46.94
C ALA A 92 -29.35 -11.00 46.79
N SER A 93 -29.18 -12.33 46.84
CA SER A 93 -27.94 -13.00 46.53
C SER A 93 -27.59 -12.80 45.07
N VAL A 94 -26.38 -12.36 44.79
CA VAL A 94 -25.85 -12.07 43.42
C VAL A 94 -24.69 -12.99 43.05
N ARG A 95 -24.47 -13.15 41.75
CA ARG A 95 -23.43 -14.02 41.20
C ARG A 95 -22.42 -13.28 40.30
N GLU A 96 -22.66 -12.01 40.05
CA GLU A 96 -21.82 -11.22 39.14
C GLU A 96 -21.78 -9.75 39.51
N ILE A 97 -20.68 -9.14 39.13
CA ILE A 97 -20.55 -7.69 39.10
C ILE A 97 -20.24 -7.26 37.66
N THR A 98 -20.87 -6.19 37.21
CA THR A 98 -20.49 -5.46 36.01
C THR A 98 -20.17 -4.02 36.36
N TRP A 99 -19.19 -3.45 35.71
CA TRP A 99 -18.85 -2.05 35.89
C TRP A 99 -18.39 -1.43 34.57
N SER A 100 -18.62 -0.13 34.42
CA SER A 100 -18.20 0.67 33.27
C SER A 100 -17.53 1.96 33.72
N THR A 101 -16.64 2.48 32.88
CA THR A 101 -16.07 3.84 33.00
C THR A 101 -16.83 4.78 32.08
N ASP A 102 -16.81 6.09 32.37
CA ASP A 102 -17.50 7.08 31.54
C ASP A 102 -16.87 7.19 30.14
N PRO A 103 -17.61 6.86 29.06
CA PRO A 103 -17.12 6.93 27.71
C PRO A 103 -16.97 8.37 27.16
N LEU A 104 -17.53 9.39 27.85
CA LEU A 104 -17.56 10.76 27.37
C LEU A 104 -16.29 11.56 27.74
N ASN A 105 -15.49 11.08 28.67
CA ASN A 105 -14.26 11.75 29.13
C ASN A 105 -12.97 11.25 28.43
N GLY A 106 -13.03 10.91 27.15
CA GLY A 106 -11.82 10.58 26.38
C GLY A 106 -11.18 9.26 26.79
N ALA A 107 -11.89 8.25 26.51
CA ALA A 107 -11.53 6.86 26.21
C ALA A 107 -10.54 6.06 27.08
N ARG A 108 -9.92 6.54 28.13
CA ARG A 108 -9.03 5.71 28.98
C ARG A 108 -8.71 6.34 30.35
N ASP A 109 -9.13 7.54 30.64
CA ASP A 109 -8.87 8.17 31.93
C ASP A 109 -9.83 7.59 32.98
N GLY A 110 -9.28 7.04 34.06
CA GLY A 110 -10.04 6.45 35.16
C GLY A 110 -10.27 4.92 35.10
N ALA A 111 -9.88 4.25 34.01
CA ALA A 111 -10.08 2.79 33.88
C ALA A 111 -9.33 2.01 34.97
N LEU A 112 -10.05 1.06 35.60
CA LEU A 112 -9.47 0.23 36.64
C LEU A 112 -8.52 -0.81 36.06
N ILE A 113 -7.29 -0.87 36.55
CA ILE A 113 -6.28 -1.83 36.14
C ILE A 113 -6.14 -2.98 37.13
N VAL A 114 -6.07 -2.65 38.42
CA VAL A 114 -5.99 -3.60 39.52
C VAL A 114 -7.07 -3.27 40.53
N TYR A 115 -8.01 -4.18 40.72
CA TYR A 115 -9.12 -4.03 41.65
C TYR A 115 -9.53 -5.38 42.24
N ARG A 116 -10.24 -5.32 43.38
CA ARG A 116 -10.91 -6.46 44.01
C ARG A 116 -12.32 -6.07 44.42
N LEU A 117 -13.28 -6.94 44.23
CA LEU A 117 -14.59 -6.84 44.88
C LEU A 117 -14.49 -7.56 46.20
N GLU A 118 -14.84 -6.87 47.26
CA GLU A 118 -14.76 -7.37 48.64
C GLU A 118 -16.10 -7.25 49.31
N THR A 119 -16.40 -8.22 50.20
CA THR A 119 -17.58 -8.21 51.03
C THR A 119 -17.21 -8.29 52.52
N SER A 120 -18.09 -7.78 53.37
CA SER A 120 -17.93 -7.86 54.81
C SER A 120 -19.30 -8.09 55.48
N PRO A 121 -19.36 -8.89 56.55
CA PRO A 121 -20.57 -9.03 57.37
C PRO A 121 -20.80 -7.84 58.29
N ASP A 122 -19.73 -7.16 58.75
CA ASP A 122 -19.75 -6.16 59.80
C ASP A 122 -19.13 -4.80 59.35
N GLY A 123 -18.57 -4.70 58.15
CA GLY A 123 -17.91 -3.50 57.65
C GLY A 123 -16.44 -3.36 58.08
N HIS A 124 -15.90 -4.28 58.87
CA HIS A 124 -14.53 -4.22 59.42
C HIS A 124 -13.62 -5.26 58.76
N GLU A 125 -14.05 -6.53 58.74
CA GLU A 125 -13.30 -7.60 58.10
C GLU A 125 -13.77 -7.82 56.65
N TRP A 126 -12.86 -7.70 55.69
CA TRP A 126 -13.19 -7.75 54.25
C TRP A 126 -12.63 -8.98 53.57
N THR A 127 -13.52 -9.74 52.97
CA THR A 127 -13.18 -10.94 52.18
C THR A 127 -13.31 -10.68 50.69
N PRO A 128 -12.29 -10.90 49.87
CA PRO A 128 -12.35 -10.72 48.44
C PRO A 128 -13.14 -11.84 47.75
N LEU A 129 -14.04 -11.48 46.82
CA LEU A 129 -14.86 -12.40 46.02
C LEU A 129 -14.32 -12.62 44.62
N CYS A 130 -13.93 -11.55 43.95
CA CYS A 130 -13.35 -11.57 42.62
C CYS A 130 -12.40 -10.38 42.41
N SER A 131 -11.59 -10.43 41.39
CA SER A 131 -10.60 -9.40 41.13
C SER A 131 -10.31 -9.20 39.65
N SER A 132 -9.53 -8.18 39.35
CA SER A 132 -8.97 -7.98 38.00
C SER A 132 -8.10 -9.15 37.52
N LEU A 133 -7.64 -10.03 38.41
CA LEU A 133 -6.87 -11.24 38.07
C LEU A 133 -7.75 -12.32 37.42
N ASP A 134 -9.07 -12.24 37.58
CA ASP A 134 -10.02 -13.14 36.93
C ASP A 134 -10.18 -12.84 35.42
N HIS A 135 -9.58 -11.77 34.94
CA HIS A 135 -9.54 -11.37 33.53
C HIS A 135 -8.24 -11.75 32.85
N ILE A 136 -8.32 -12.05 31.54
CA ILE A 136 -7.13 -12.08 30.68
C ILE A 136 -6.78 -10.64 30.35
N ARG A 137 -5.61 -10.18 30.79
CA ARG A 137 -5.16 -8.82 30.49
C ARG A 137 -4.69 -8.70 29.04
N SER A 138 -4.99 -7.58 28.42
CA SER A 138 -4.43 -7.18 27.15
C SER A 138 -2.89 -7.06 27.29
N LEU A 139 -2.15 -7.48 26.27
CA LEU A 139 -0.68 -7.44 26.23
C LEU A 139 -0.10 -6.02 26.24
N GLU A 140 -0.94 -4.99 26.18
CA GLU A 140 -0.54 -3.57 26.07
C GLU A 140 -0.47 -2.85 27.42
N VAL A 141 -0.77 -3.53 28.53
CA VAL A 141 -0.72 -2.92 29.87
C VAL A 141 0.52 -3.42 30.60
N ASP A 142 1.45 -2.52 30.89
CA ASP A 142 2.58 -2.78 31.81
C ASP A 142 2.06 -3.11 33.20
N LEU A 143 2.11 -4.37 33.52
CA LEU A 143 1.77 -4.86 34.85
C LEU A 143 2.96 -4.64 35.79
N PRO A 144 2.75 -4.23 37.06
CA PRO A 144 3.79 -4.34 38.04
C PRO A 144 4.21 -5.81 38.10
N SER A 145 5.40 -6.10 37.62
CA SER A 145 5.98 -7.44 37.70
C SER A 145 6.49 -7.67 39.09
N LEU A 146 6.02 -8.74 39.73
CA LEU A 146 6.77 -9.30 40.87
C LEU A 146 8.23 -9.49 40.42
N PRO A 147 9.20 -9.15 41.28
CA PRO A 147 10.57 -9.52 41.03
C PRO A 147 10.67 -11.01 40.68
N GLU A 148 11.41 -11.35 39.63
CA GLU A 148 11.54 -12.73 39.15
C GLU A 148 11.93 -13.71 40.29
N SER A 149 12.75 -13.26 41.21
CA SER A 149 13.20 -14.03 42.36
C SER A 149 12.04 -14.38 43.32
N GLU A 150 11.12 -13.46 43.56
CA GLU A 150 9.96 -13.70 44.42
C GLU A 150 8.94 -14.61 43.76
N PHE A 151 8.77 -14.48 42.46
CA PHE A 151 7.92 -15.39 41.69
C PHE A 151 8.47 -16.82 41.69
N LEU A 152 9.77 -16.98 41.46
CA LEU A 152 10.41 -18.29 41.46
C LEU A 152 10.39 -18.96 42.85
N ALA A 153 10.47 -18.17 43.91
CA ALA A 153 10.40 -18.70 45.28
C ALA A 153 9.03 -19.32 45.62
N GLN A 154 7.96 -18.90 44.95
CA GLN A 154 6.60 -19.43 45.14
C GLN A 154 6.29 -20.67 44.29
N LEU A 155 7.16 -21.03 43.33
CA LEU A 155 6.95 -22.22 42.49
C LEU A 155 7.53 -23.48 43.15
N SER A 156 6.81 -24.58 43.04
CA SER A 156 7.35 -25.91 43.35
C SER A 156 8.49 -26.28 42.40
N GLU A 157 9.40 -27.14 42.82
CA GLU A 157 10.52 -27.62 41.97
C GLU A 157 10.06 -28.15 40.59
N PRO A 158 9.00 -29.00 40.49
CA PRO A 158 8.53 -29.44 39.20
C PRO A 158 8.04 -28.28 38.33
N ALA A 159 7.39 -27.26 38.92
CA ALA A 159 6.89 -26.09 38.20
C ALA A 159 8.02 -25.17 37.71
N ARG A 160 9.15 -25.09 38.47
CA ARG A 160 10.35 -24.34 38.04
C ARG A 160 11.00 -25.04 36.85
N ALA A 161 11.16 -26.37 36.91
CA ALA A 161 11.73 -27.18 35.82
C ALA A 161 10.86 -27.06 34.54
N GLN A 162 9.53 -27.17 34.65
CA GLN A 162 8.62 -27.01 33.54
C GLN A 162 8.71 -25.61 32.94
N ARG A 163 8.79 -24.58 33.77
CA ARG A 163 8.97 -23.21 33.32
C ARG A 163 10.26 -22.98 32.55
N SER A 164 11.37 -23.51 33.06
CA SER A 164 12.69 -23.45 32.42
C SER A 164 12.66 -24.07 31.02
N ASN A 165 12.08 -25.27 30.92
CA ASN A 165 11.92 -25.96 29.63
C ASN A 165 11.06 -25.15 28.65
N LEU A 166 9.96 -24.60 29.10
CA LEU A 166 9.08 -23.76 28.28
C LEU A 166 9.75 -22.48 27.81
N LEU A 167 10.57 -21.84 28.67
CA LEU A 167 11.32 -20.65 28.27
C LEU A 167 12.38 -20.96 27.22
N THR A 168 13.06 -22.14 27.35
CA THR A 168 14.00 -22.56 26.34
C THR A 168 13.32 -22.86 24.99
N GLU A 169 12.15 -23.49 25.04
CA GLU A 169 11.36 -23.75 23.84
C GLU A 169 10.84 -22.47 23.18
N ILE A 170 10.37 -21.50 23.98
CA ILE A 170 9.96 -20.18 23.48
C ILE A 170 11.11 -19.50 22.77
N LYS A 171 12.29 -19.45 23.41
CA LYS A 171 13.45 -18.83 22.80
C LYS A 171 13.80 -19.48 21.46
N ARG A 172 13.78 -20.82 21.40
CA ARG A 172 14.03 -21.56 20.14
C ARG A 172 13.00 -21.21 19.06
N VAL A 173 11.71 -21.10 19.42
CA VAL A 173 10.64 -20.77 18.48
C VAL A 173 10.73 -19.29 18.05
N GLU A 174 11.09 -18.38 18.94
CA GLU A 174 11.30 -16.96 18.62
C GLU A 174 12.50 -16.79 17.65
N GLU A 175 13.59 -17.50 17.88
CA GLU A 175 14.76 -17.52 16.99
C GLU A 175 14.40 -18.11 15.60
N ALA A 176 13.64 -19.20 15.57
CA ALA A 176 13.16 -19.79 14.34
C ALA A 176 12.18 -18.86 13.59
N LEU A 177 11.31 -18.14 14.32
CA LEU A 177 10.38 -17.17 13.74
C LEU A 177 11.12 -15.95 13.19
N ALA A 178 12.15 -15.48 13.89
CA ALA A 178 12.98 -14.37 13.42
C ALA A 178 13.77 -14.72 12.15
N ALA A 179 14.10 -16.02 11.97
CA ALA A 179 14.78 -16.51 10.76
C ALA A 179 13.82 -16.65 9.56
N VAL A 180 12.52 -16.66 9.78
CA VAL A 180 11.52 -16.68 8.70
C VAL A 180 11.35 -15.27 8.14
N ALA A 181 11.64 -15.10 6.84
CA ALA A 181 11.38 -13.85 6.17
C ALA A 181 9.89 -13.48 6.27
N GLU A 182 9.59 -12.23 6.60
CA GLU A 182 8.19 -11.76 6.59
C GLU A 182 7.57 -12.03 5.22
N PRO A 183 6.37 -12.63 5.18
CA PRO A 183 5.68 -12.84 3.91
C PRO A 183 5.41 -11.50 3.24
N THR A 184 5.64 -11.45 1.93
CA THR A 184 5.34 -10.26 1.14
C THR A 184 3.87 -9.90 1.29
N LYS A 185 3.59 -8.74 1.88
CA LYS A 185 2.21 -8.24 1.99
C LYS A 185 1.74 -7.75 0.62
N VAL A 186 0.65 -8.30 0.14
CA VAL A 186 0.01 -7.91 -1.12
C VAL A 186 -1.42 -7.46 -0.86
N TYR A 187 -1.89 -6.50 -1.66
CA TYR A 187 -3.30 -6.17 -1.68
C TYR A 187 -4.05 -7.28 -2.41
N ALA A 188 -5.06 -7.84 -1.78
CA ALA A 188 -5.93 -8.84 -2.38
C ALA A 188 -7.39 -8.42 -2.26
N ALA A 189 -8.17 -8.69 -3.31
CA ALA A 189 -9.62 -8.50 -3.26
C ALA A 189 -10.23 -9.57 -2.35
N LYS A 190 -11.01 -9.12 -1.35
CA LYS A 190 -11.82 -10.01 -0.51
C LYS A 190 -13.23 -10.05 -1.07
N PRO A 191 -13.79 -11.24 -1.36
CA PRO A 191 -15.19 -11.36 -1.74
C PRO A 191 -16.10 -10.76 -0.66
N THR A 192 -17.09 -9.99 -1.09
CA THR A 192 -18.10 -9.39 -0.21
C THR A 192 -19.46 -9.99 -0.49
N ALA A 193 -20.41 -9.78 0.43
CA ALA A 193 -21.79 -10.12 0.17
C ALA A 193 -22.28 -9.36 -1.07
N VAL A 194 -22.94 -10.07 -1.97
CA VAL A 194 -23.48 -9.50 -3.19
C VAL A 194 -24.73 -8.72 -2.87
N THR A 195 -24.76 -7.45 -3.25
CA THR A 195 -25.96 -6.62 -3.20
C THR A 195 -26.70 -6.68 -4.55
N LYS A 196 -28.01 -6.59 -4.52
CA LYS A 196 -28.82 -6.49 -5.73
C LYS A 196 -28.50 -5.19 -6.47
N ALA A 197 -28.22 -5.29 -7.75
CA ALA A 197 -28.00 -4.14 -8.62
C ALA A 197 -29.26 -3.82 -9.40
N HIS A 198 -29.52 -2.53 -9.63
CA HIS A 198 -30.69 -2.07 -10.38
C HIS A 198 -30.27 -1.10 -11.47
N LEU A 199 -31.00 -1.12 -12.57
CA LEU A 199 -30.96 -0.04 -13.53
C LEU A 199 -31.51 1.22 -12.83
N LEU A 200 -30.79 2.34 -12.99
CA LEU A 200 -31.16 3.60 -12.33
C LEU A 200 -31.76 4.56 -13.34
N ASP A 201 -32.90 5.19 -13.00
CA ASP A 201 -33.44 6.26 -13.83
C ASP A 201 -32.46 7.44 -13.87
N ARG A 202 -31.89 7.69 -15.05
CA ARG A 202 -30.87 8.74 -15.30
C ARG A 202 -29.70 8.69 -14.32
N GLY A 203 -29.33 7.52 -13.83
CA GLY A 203 -28.23 7.34 -12.88
C GLY A 203 -28.54 7.74 -11.43
N SER A 204 -29.79 8.07 -11.11
CA SER A 204 -30.19 8.46 -9.76
C SER A 204 -30.30 7.27 -8.83
N VAL A 205 -29.44 7.17 -7.82
CA VAL A 205 -29.44 6.09 -6.83
C VAL A 205 -30.78 5.97 -6.06
N SER A 206 -31.51 7.08 -5.92
CA SER A 206 -32.81 7.11 -5.27
C SER A 206 -33.98 6.62 -6.15
N LYS A 207 -33.72 6.33 -7.43
CA LYS A 207 -34.72 5.88 -8.40
C LYS A 207 -34.31 4.58 -9.09
N PRO A 208 -34.26 3.45 -8.34
CA PRO A 208 -34.04 2.14 -8.94
C PRO A 208 -35.24 1.75 -9.81
N VAL A 209 -35.00 1.18 -10.99
CA VAL A 209 -36.03 0.70 -11.92
C VAL A 209 -36.11 -0.80 -11.81
N GLU A 210 -35.40 -1.56 -12.66
CA GLU A 210 -35.45 -3.01 -12.67
C GLU A 210 -34.17 -3.61 -12.09
N GLU A 211 -34.27 -4.81 -11.50
CA GLU A 211 -33.11 -5.58 -11.04
C GLU A 211 -32.33 -6.09 -12.25
N VAL A 212 -31.02 -5.91 -12.25
CA VAL A 212 -30.12 -6.37 -13.31
C VAL A 212 -29.20 -7.47 -12.83
N PHE A 213 -28.95 -8.43 -13.71
CA PHE A 213 -28.11 -9.58 -13.45
C PHE A 213 -26.75 -9.45 -14.11
N PRO A 214 -25.70 -10.17 -13.62
CA PRO A 214 -24.40 -10.18 -14.22
C PRO A 214 -24.43 -10.64 -15.66
N GLY A 215 -23.80 -9.89 -16.55
CA GLY A 215 -23.77 -10.21 -17.97
C GLY A 215 -22.60 -9.54 -18.69
N GLY A 216 -22.38 -9.93 -19.95
CA GLY A 216 -21.45 -9.31 -20.88
C GLY A 216 -22.13 -8.22 -21.72
N LEU A 217 -21.39 -7.69 -22.68
CA LEU A 217 -21.89 -6.67 -23.61
C LEU A 217 -22.78 -7.33 -24.70
N VAL A 218 -24.03 -6.90 -24.80
CA VAL A 218 -24.97 -7.39 -25.84
C VAL A 218 -24.46 -7.12 -27.26
N ALA A 219 -23.68 -6.05 -27.44
CA ALA A 219 -23.07 -5.73 -28.74
C ALA A 219 -22.04 -6.74 -29.23
N VAL A 220 -21.51 -7.62 -28.35
CA VAL A 220 -20.62 -8.72 -28.70
C VAL A 220 -21.47 -9.95 -29.03
N THR A 221 -21.94 -10.04 -30.27
CA THR A 221 -22.89 -11.07 -30.72
C THR A 221 -22.33 -12.48 -30.79
N GLN A 222 -21.00 -12.63 -30.77
CA GLN A 222 -20.30 -13.92 -30.81
C GLN A 222 -20.35 -14.68 -29.49
N LEU A 223 -20.68 -13.99 -28.40
CA LEU A 223 -20.74 -14.54 -27.06
C LEU A 223 -22.10 -14.29 -26.41
N PRO A 224 -22.60 -15.20 -25.58
CA PRO A 224 -23.82 -14.93 -24.82
C PRO A 224 -23.58 -13.76 -23.84
N ALA A 225 -24.47 -12.78 -23.91
CA ALA A 225 -24.43 -11.66 -22.96
C ALA A 225 -24.94 -12.07 -21.56
N ASP A 226 -25.87 -13.00 -21.48
CA ASP A 226 -26.36 -13.55 -20.23
C ASP A 226 -25.44 -14.69 -19.74
N PHE A 227 -24.89 -14.54 -18.54
CA PHE A 227 -24.03 -15.57 -17.93
C PHE A 227 -24.81 -16.73 -17.33
N LYS A 228 -26.13 -16.68 -17.28
CA LYS A 228 -27.03 -17.71 -16.74
C LYS A 228 -26.63 -18.17 -15.33
N LEU A 229 -26.17 -17.26 -14.51
CA LEU A 229 -25.80 -17.52 -13.13
C LEU A 229 -27.04 -17.62 -12.25
N ASN A 230 -26.93 -18.43 -11.19
CA ASN A 230 -27.95 -18.43 -10.14
C ASN A 230 -28.08 -17.00 -9.57
N PRO A 231 -29.30 -16.49 -9.28
CA PRO A 231 -29.50 -15.21 -8.60
C PRO A 231 -28.69 -15.04 -7.31
N GLU A 232 -28.48 -16.14 -6.58
CA GLU A 232 -27.68 -16.20 -5.35
C GLU A 232 -26.17 -16.44 -5.60
N ALA A 233 -25.71 -16.37 -6.85
CA ALA A 233 -24.31 -16.57 -7.18
C ALA A 233 -23.41 -15.60 -6.40
N THR A 234 -22.35 -16.16 -5.83
CA THR A 234 -21.36 -15.43 -5.05
C THR A 234 -20.58 -14.40 -5.90
N ASP A 235 -19.96 -13.41 -5.27
CA ASP A 235 -19.08 -12.45 -5.95
C ASP A 235 -17.96 -13.17 -6.75
N ALA A 236 -17.41 -14.25 -6.22
CA ALA A 236 -16.40 -15.06 -6.90
C ALA A 236 -16.91 -15.70 -8.20
N GLU A 237 -18.11 -16.30 -8.17
CA GLU A 237 -18.72 -16.90 -9.37
C GLU A 237 -19.03 -15.86 -10.43
N ARG A 238 -19.56 -14.69 -10.03
CA ARG A 238 -19.84 -13.56 -10.93
C ARG A 238 -18.56 -13.03 -11.60
N ARG A 239 -17.49 -12.84 -10.85
CA ARG A 239 -16.19 -12.42 -11.38
C ARG A 239 -15.58 -13.47 -12.29
N THR A 240 -15.70 -14.75 -11.95
CA THR A 240 -15.19 -15.85 -12.78
C THR A 240 -15.93 -15.91 -14.13
N ALA A 241 -17.25 -15.77 -14.12
CA ALA A 241 -18.04 -15.73 -15.35
C ALA A 241 -17.64 -14.56 -16.25
N LEU A 242 -17.49 -13.37 -15.70
CA LEU A 242 -17.01 -12.21 -16.44
C LEU A 242 -15.58 -12.41 -16.97
N ALA A 243 -14.69 -12.97 -16.18
CA ALA A 243 -13.31 -13.24 -16.58
C ALA A 243 -13.27 -14.25 -17.77
N ASN A 244 -14.07 -15.31 -17.70
CA ASN A 244 -14.18 -16.29 -18.77
C ASN A 244 -14.76 -15.66 -20.05
N TRP A 245 -15.75 -14.78 -19.95
CA TRP A 245 -16.31 -14.05 -21.08
C TRP A 245 -15.27 -13.12 -21.71
N ILE A 246 -14.51 -12.37 -20.92
CA ILE A 246 -13.44 -11.48 -21.41
C ILE A 246 -12.32 -12.30 -22.08
N ALA A 247 -11.91 -13.41 -21.47
CA ALA A 247 -10.79 -14.22 -21.94
C ALA A 247 -11.17 -15.21 -23.04
N SER A 248 -12.44 -15.28 -23.44
CA SER A 248 -12.89 -16.18 -24.50
C SER A 248 -12.17 -15.89 -25.82
N PRO A 249 -11.70 -16.93 -26.55
CA PRO A 249 -11.17 -16.75 -27.91
C PRO A 249 -12.18 -16.12 -28.87
N ASP A 250 -13.48 -16.34 -28.63
CA ASP A 250 -14.57 -15.80 -29.45
C ASP A 250 -14.86 -14.32 -29.11
N ASN A 251 -14.20 -13.73 -28.09
CA ASN A 251 -14.33 -12.31 -27.82
C ASN A 251 -13.52 -11.49 -28.82
N PRO A 252 -14.16 -10.72 -29.71
CA PRO A 252 -13.47 -10.00 -30.76
C PRO A 252 -12.64 -8.81 -30.25
N LEU A 253 -12.89 -8.36 -29.02
CA LEU A 253 -12.30 -7.14 -28.50
C LEU A 253 -11.00 -7.37 -27.74
N THR A 254 -10.92 -8.40 -26.90
CA THR A 254 -9.81 -8.57 -25.95
C THR A 254 -8.44 -8.63 -26.65
N ALA A 255 -8.30 -9.49 -27.65
CA ALA A 255 -7.04 -9.62 -28.40
C ALA A 255 -6.73 -8.36 -29.20
N ARG A 256 -7.72 -7.78 -29.91
CA ARG A 256 -7.54 -6.55 -30.69
C ARG A 256 -7.11 -5.36 -29.83
N VAL A 257 -7.76 -5.15 -28.69
CA VAL A 257 -7.44 -4.05 -27.77
C VAL A 257 -6.01 -4.19 -27.23
N LEU A 258 -5.60 -5.38 -26.81
CA LEU A 258 -4.25 -5.60 -26.28
C LEU A 258 -3.19 -5.43 -27.37
N VAL A 259 -3.41 -6.01 -28.54
CA VAL A 259 -2.49 -5.86 -29.69
C VAL A 259 -2.36 -4.39 -30.10
N ASN A 260 -3.47 -3.67 -30.17
CA ASN A 260 -3.48 -2.24 -30.49
C ASN A 260 -2.69 -1.41 -29.47
N ARG A 261 -2.80 -1.70 -28.18
CA ARG A 261 -2.02 -1.02 -27.13
C ARG A 261 -0.52 -1.32 -27.24
N ILE A 262 -0.16 -2.58 -27.48
CA ILE A 262 1.24 -2.95 -27.67
C ILE A 262 1.80 -2.30 -28.94
N TRP A 263 1.04 -2.25 -30.02
CA TRP A 263 1.40 -1.50 -31.22
C TRP A 263 1.64 -0.02 -30.93
N ALA A 264 0.71 0.62 -30.22
CA ALA A 264 0.85 2.03 -29.84
C ALA A 264 2.10 2.30 -28.98
N PHE A 265 2.49 1.37 -28.11
CA PHE A 265 3.76 1.48 -27.37
C PHE A 265 4.98 1.42 -28.28
N HIS A 266 4.92 0.74 -29.43
CA HIS A 266 6.04 0.69 -30.36
C HIS A 266 6.06 1.84 -31.37
N PHE A 267 4.90 2.27 -31.85
CA PHE A 267 4.79 3.26 -32.93
C PHE A 267 4.29 4.64 -32.47
N GLY A 268 3.97 4.80 -31.19
CA GLY A 268 3.42 6.04 -30.64
C GLY A 268 1.90 6.19 -30.83
N THR A 269 1.34 5.60 -31.90
CA THR A 269 -0.09 5.62 -32.22
C THR A 269 -0.56 4.20 -32.49
N GLY A 270 -1.76 3.86 -32.02
CA GLY A 270 -2.37 2.57 -32.29
C GLY A 270 -2.88 2.44 -33.73
N LEU A 271 -3.10 1.21 -34.20
CA LEU A 271 -3.84 0.95 -35.43
C LEU A 271 -5.26 1.52 -35.33
N VAL A 272 -5.86 1.47 -34.13
CA VAL A 272 -7.02 2.25 -33.72
C VAL A 272 -6.52 3.37 -32.80
N ASN A 273 -6.72 4.62 -33.19
CA ASN A 273 -6.18 5.77 -32.47
C ASN A 273 -6.93 6.08 -31.17
N THR A 274 -8.10 5.49 -30.96
CA THR A 274 -8.90 5.54 -29.72
C THR A 274 -8.75 4.24 -28.93
N PRO A 275 -7.64 4.03 -28.17
CA PRO A 275 -7.31 2.72 -27.58
C PRO A 275 -8.26 2.26 -26.47
N SER A 276 -9.14 3.15 -25.99
CA SER A 276 -10.19 2.84 -24.99
C SER A 276 -11.59 2.80 -25.59
N ASP A 277 -11.74 3.06 -26.89
CA ASP A 277 -13.02 3.01 -27.57
C ASP A 277 -12.89 2.28 -28.90
N PHE A 278 -13.37 1.04 -28.92
CA PHE A 278 -13.52 0.19 -30.08
C PHE A 278 -14.99 0.08 -30.52
N GLY A 279 -15.84 0.97 -30.00
CA GLY A 279 -17.25 1.04 -30.31
C GLY A 279 -17.52 1.95 -31.51
N VAL A 280 -18.80 2.30 -31.67
CA VAL A 280 -19.30 3.11 -32.80
C VAL A 280 -18.71 4.53 -32.81
N MET A 281 -18.36 5.06 -31.64
CA MET A 281 -17.77 6.40 -31.51
C MET A 281 -16.25 6.41 -31.62
N GLY A 282 -15.62 5.24 -31.61
CA GLY A 282 -14.19 5.09 -31.76
C GLY A 282 -13.73 5.23 -33.22
N ASP A 283 -12.42 5.47 -33.38
CA ASP A 283 -11.80 5.53 -34.70
C ASP A 283 -11.80 4.16 -35.39
N ARG A 284 -11.92 4.18 -36.70
CA ARG A 284 -11.71 2.98 -37.51
C ARG A 284 -10.20 2.65 -37.59
N PRO A 285 -9.84 1.37 -37.58
CA PRO A 285 -8.44 0.99 -37.72
C PRO A 285 -7.86 1.48 -39.04
N SER A 286 -6.62 1.99 -39.00
CA SER A 286 -5.88 2.37 -40.21
C SER A 286 -5.55 1.18 -41.09
N HIS A 287 -5.31 0.02 -40.47
CA HIS A 287 -4.96 -1.24 -41.12
C HIS A 287 -5.80 -2.38 -40.52
N PRO A 288 -7.08 -2.54 -40.89
CA PRO A 288 -7.99 -3.50 -40.26
C PRO A 288 -7.50 -4.95 -40.39
N GLU A 289 -7.03 -5.35 -41.55
CA GLU A 289 -6.53 -6.70 -41.80
C GLU A 289 -5.28 -7.02 -40.96
N LEU A 290 -4.39 -6.05 -40.76
CA LEU A 290 -3.21 -6.21 -39.92
C LEU A 290 -3.60 -6.37 -38.43
N LEU A 291 -4.56 -5.58 -37.95
CA LEU A 291 -5.06 -5.67 -36.58
C LEU A 291 -5.68 -7.05 -36.34
N ASP A 292 -6.50 -7.51 -37.26
CA ASP A 292 -7.17 -8.80 -37.15
C ASP A 292 -6.17 -9.97 -37.21
N TRP A 293 -5.24 -9.91 -38.14
CA TRP A 293 -4.19 -10.92 -38.25
C TRP A 293 -3.32 -10.98 -36.98
N LEU A 294 -2.89 -9.85 -36.47
CA LEU A 294 -2.10 -9.81 -35.25
C LEU A 294 -2.88 -10.32 -34.03
N ALA A 295 -4.17 -10.04 -33.96
CA ALA A 295 -5.02 -10.51 -32.87
C ALA A 295 -5.16 -12.03 -32.87
N VAL A 296 -5.43 -12.60 -34.03
CA VAL A 296 -5.51 -14.07 -34.24
C VAL A 296 -4.15 -14.72 -33.95
N TRP A 297 -3.07 -14.18 -34.54
CA TRP A 297 -1.72 -14.69 -34.34
C TRP A 297 -1.33 -14.65 -32.84
N PHE A 298 -1.71 -13.59 -32.09
CA PHE A 298 -1.42 -13.46 -30.68
C PHE A 298 -2.11 -14.54 -29.84
N MET A 299 -3.39 -14.83 -30.12
CA MET A 299 -4.13 -15.91 -29.49
C MET A 299 -3.53 -17.29 -29.79
N GLU A 300 -3.25 -17.59 -31.05
CA GLU A 300 -2.66 -18.86 -31.52
C GLU A 300 -1.25 -19.10 -30.93
N ASN A 301 -0.52 -18.04 -30.62
CA ASN A 301 0.81 -18.13 -30.00
C ASN A 301 0.78 -18.10 -28.45
N GLY A 302 -0.37 -18.47 -27.87
CA GLY A 302 -0.55 -18.63 -26.43
C GLY A 302 -0.59 -17.32 -25.66
N TRP A 303 -1.11 -16.24 -26.24
CA TRP A 303 -1.23 -14.91 -25.61
C TRP A 303 0.11 -14.38 -25.09
N SER A 304 1.20 -14.72 -25.76
CA SER A 304 2.55 -14.36 -25.36
C SER A 304 2.91 -12.94 -25.76
N VAL A 305 2.86 -12.01 -24.82
CA VAL A 305 3.27 -10.62 -25.00
C VAL A 305 4.73 -10.53 -25.50
N LYS A 306 5.64 -11.39 -25.01
CA LYS A 306 7.04 -11.42 -25.46
C LYS A 306 7.16 -11.82 -26.94
N LYS A 307 6.37 -12.80 -27.40
CA LYS A 307 6.36 -13.19 -28.81
C LYS A 307 5.81 -12.05 -29.67
N LEU A 308 4.76 -11.36 -29.21
CA LEU A 308 4.18 -10.22 -29.93
C LEU A 308 5.18 -9.07 -30.06
N HIS A 309 5.86 -8.67 -28.99
CA HIS A 309 6.95 -7.69 -29.06
C HIS A 309 8.01 -8.11 -30.10
N ARG A 310 8.48 -9.35 -30.03
CA ARG A 310 9.47 -9.85 -30.99
C ARG A 310 8.95 -9.74 -32.44
N ARG A 311 7.71 -10.12 -32.67
CA ARG A 311 7.09 -10.06 -34.00
C ARG A 311 7.05 -8.66 -34.59
N ILE A 312 6.70 -7.67 -33.73
CA ILE A 312 6.67 -6.25 -34.12
C ILE A 312 8.09 -5.75 -34.38
N LEU A 313 9.02 -5.97 -33.44
CA LEU A 313 10.40 -5.45 -33.51
C LEU A 313 11.20 -6.00 -34.69
N THR A 314 10.89 -7.22 -35.13
CA THR A 314 11.53 -7.85 -36.31
C THR A 314 10.83 -7.55 -37.64
N SER A 315 9.78 -6.73 -37.62
CA SER A 315 9.10 -6.32 -38.86
C SER A 315 9.90 -5.25 -39.60
N GLN A 316 9.81 -5.28 -40.93
CA GLN A 316 10.39 -4.22 -41.75
C GLN A 316 9.83 -2.84 -41.42
N THR A 317 8.54 -2.76 -41.04
CA THR A 317 7.89 -1.53 -40.65
C THR A 317 8.55 -0.89 -39.41
N TYR A 318 8.93 -1.70 -38.41
CA TYR A 318 9.62 -1.18 -37.23
C TYR A 318 11.08 -0.79 -37.50
N GLN A 319 11.73 -1.50 -38.43
CA GLN A 319 13.15 -1.31 -38.79
C GLN A 319 13.37 -0.20 -39.83
N GLN A 320 12.33 0.53 -40.20
CA GLN A 320 12.47 1.67 -41.12
C GLN A 320 13.26 2.81 -40.48
N ALA A 321 13.97 3.55 -41.33
CA ALA A 321 14.62 4.82 -40.93
C ALA A 321 13.56 5.87 -40.59
N SER A 322 13.97 6.84 -39.76
CA SER A 322 13.14 8.00 -39.36
C SER A 322 13.29 9.20 -40.30
N GLU A 323 14.07 9.09 -41.37
CA GLU A 323 14.34 10.20 -42.29
C GLU A 323 13.05 10.75 -42.93
N PHE A 324 13.02 12.09 -43.00
CA PHE A 324 11.89 12.80 -43.58
C PHE A 324 11.90 12.72 -45.10
N ASN A 325 10.76 12.34 -45.69
CA ASN A 325 10.55 12.34 -47.12
C ASN A 325 9.38 13.28 -47.46
N ALA A 326 9.71 14.39 -48.12
CA ALA A 326 8.71 15.40 -48.48
C ALA A 326 7.61 14.92 -49.40
N LYS A 327 7.89 13.96 -50.32
CA LYS A 327 6.89 13.38 -51.22
C LYS A 327 5.90 12.48 -50.47
N ALA A 328 6.39 11.68 -49.54
CA ALA A 328 5.55 10.84 -48.70
C ALA A 328 4.72 11.70 -47.75
N ALA A 329 5.31 12.73 -47.11
CA ALA A 329 4.63 13.64 -46.23
C ALA A 329 3.52 14.46 -46.94
N ALA A 330 3.66 14.75 -48.23
CA ALA A 330 2.63 15.43 -48.98
C ALA A 330 1.36 14.55 -49.16
N VAL A 331 1.49 13.23 -49.10
CA VAL A 331 0.38 12.28 -49.18
C VAL A 331 -0.14 11.87 -47.81
N ASP A 332 0.74 11.66 -46.84
CA ASP A 332 0.43 11.19 -45.49
C ASP A 332 1.30 11.97 -44.48
N ALA A 333 0.87 13.16 -44.17
CA ALA A 333 1.60 14.07 -43.27
C ALA A 333 1.75 13.49 -41.86
N ASP A 334 0.74 12.77 -41.38
CA ASP A 334 0.68 12.23 -40.03
C ASP A 334 1.37 10.85 -39.92
N ASN A 335 2.01 10.37 -40.98
CA ASN A 335 2.63 9.05 -41.04
C ASN A 335 1.70 7.90 -40.63
N ARG A 336 0.43 8.03 -40.97
CA ARG A 336 -0.61 7.05 -40.60
C ARG A 336 -0.41 5.69 -41.29
N PHE A 337 0.25 5.66 -42.44
CA PHE A 337 0.58 4.46 -43.19
C PHE A 337 2.03 4.00 -43.02
N TYR A 338 2.72 4.54 -41.98
CA TYR A 338 4.04 4.06 -41.59
C TYR A 338 5.10 4.11 -42.71
N TRP A 339 5.18 5.21 -43.48
CA TRP A 339 6.20 5.37 -44.50
C TRP A 339 7.60 5.67 -43.93
N ARG A 340 7.71 5.95 -42.62
CA ARG A 340 8.95 6.03 -41.86
C ARG A 340 8.71 5.60 -40.39
N MET A 341 9.79 5.36 -39.64
CA MET A 341 9.66 5.32 -38.18
C MET A 341 9.42 6.74 -37.64
N SER A 342 8.39 6.92 -36.81
CA SER A 342 8.09 8.24 -36.23
C SER A 342 9.03 8.52 -35.06
N PRO A 343 9.76 9.65 -35.06
CA PRO A 343 10.50 10.08 -33.87
C PRO A 343 9.53 10.26 -32.70
N ARG A 344 9.91 9.79 -31.52
CA ARG A 344 9.07 9.85 -30.33
C ARG A 344 9.83 10.47 -29.18
N ARG A 345 9.15 11.34 -28.42
CA ARG A 345 9.70 11.82 -27.17
C ARG A 345 9.74 10.67 -26.15
N MET A 346 10.83 10.53 -25.42
CA MET A 346 10.91 9.64 -24.28
C MET A 346 9.86 10.02 -23.24
N ASP A 347 9.21 9.04 -22.66
CA ASP A 347 8.35 9.29 -21.51
C ASP A 347 9.16 9.67 -20.27
N ALA A 348 8.49 10.26 -19.28
CA ALA A 348 9.11 10.80 -18.08
C ALA A 348 10.00 9.78 -17.35
N GLU A 349 9.49 8.54 -17.22
CA GLU A 349 10.18 7.46 -16.53
C GLU A 349 11.41 6.99 -17.31
N THR A 350 11.29 6.86 -18.63
CA THR A 350 12.42 6.49 -19.51
C THR A 350 13.47 7.58 -19.52
N LEU A 351 13.08 8.85 -19.61
CA LEU A 351 13.97 10.00 -19.54
C LEU A 351 14.83 10.00 -18.26
N ARG A 352 14.18 9.77 -17.11
CA ARG A 352 14.87 9.66 -15.83
C ARG A 352 15.84 8.47 -15.81
N ASP A 353 15.38 7.31 -16.20
CA ASP A 353 16.19 6.08 -16.19
C ASP A 353 17.38 6.18 -17.16
N THR A 354 17.19 6.84 -18.30
CA THR A 354 18.25 7.10 -19.27
C THR A 354 19.32 8.01 -18.68
N MET A 355 18.95 9.12 -18.01
CA MET A 355 19.91 9.98 -17.32
C MET A 355 20.73 9.23 -16.28
N LEU A 356 20.09 8.38 -15.47
CA LEU A 356 20.79 7.52 -14.50
C LEU A 356 21.73 6.51 -15.16
N ALA A 357 21.31 5.91 -16.28
CA ALA A 357 22.12 4.94 -17.01
C ALA A 357 23.36 5.60 -17.63
N LEU A 358 23.20 6.76 -18.24
CA LEU A 358 24.27 7.49 -18.91
C LEU A 358 25.28 8.09 -17.92
N SER A 359 24.81 8.55 -16.76
CA SER A 359 25.70 9.00 -15.68
C SER A 359 26.44 7.86 -14.97
N GLY A 360 26.03 6.60 -15.21
CA GLY A 360 26.56 5.43 -14.51
C GLY A 360 25.97 5.21 -13.13
N SER A 361 24.93 5.95 -12.76
CA SER A 361 24.32 5.88 -11.43
C SER A 361 23.23 4.81 -11.33
N LEU A 362 22.68 4.31 -12.45
CA LEU A 362 21.57 3.38 -12.45
C LEU A 362 21.95 2.04 -11.80
N ARG A 363 21.25 1.68 -10.75
CA ARG A 363 21.43 0.41 -10.05
C ARG A 363 20.61 -0.69 -10.71
N LEU A 364 21.26 -1.48 -11.56
CA LEU A 364 20.66 -2.64 -12.23
C LEU A 364 20.59 -3.89 -11.34
N ASP A 365 21.40 -3.94 -10.29
CA ASP A 365 21.43 -5.02 -9.29
C ASP A 365 20.21 -4.99 -8.35
N ALA A 366 19.59 -3.83 -8.17
CA ALA A 366 18.46 -3.63 -7.28
C ALA A 366 17.12 -3.93 -7.97
N VAL A 367 16.89 -5.21 -8.32
CA VAL A 367 15.67 -5.70 -8.97
C VAL A 367 14.70 -6.21 -7.91
N GLY A 368 13.43 -5.79 -7.99
CA GLY A 368 12.39 -6.18 -7.01
C GLY A 368 12.54 -5.46 -5.66
N GLY A 369 12.05 -6.10 -4.59
CA GLY A 369 12.08 -5.53 -3.24
C GLY A 369 11.12 -4.34 -3.03
N PRO A 370 11.24 -3.60 -1.93
CA PRO A 370 10.38 -2.47 -1.62
C PRO A 370 10.55 -1.33 -2.64
N SER A 371 9.47 -0.59 -2.90
CA SER A 371 9.51 0.59 -3.75
C SER A 371 10.33 1.71 -3.11
N PHE A 372 10.98 2.54 -3.94
CA PHE A 372 11.60 3.77 -3.47
C PHE A 372 10.63 4.95 -3.60
N ALA A 373 10.75 5.93 -2.71
CA ALA A 373 9.84 7.08 -2.67
C ALA A 373 10.52 8.37 -3.13
N LEU A 374 9.82 9.11 -3.99
CA LEU A 374 10.10 10.52 -4.33
C LEU A 374 9.07 11.47 -3.69
N GLN A 375 8.22 10.93 -2.84
CA GLN A 375 7.18 11.66 -2.11
C GLN A 375 7.05 11.04 -0.72
N LYS A 376 6.80 11.86 0.30
CA LYS A 376 6.54 11.42 1.68
C LYS A 376 5.17 11.88 2.13
N LYS A 377 4.53 11.10 3.01
CA LYS A 377 3.26 11.50 3.64
C LYS A 377 3.46 12.80 4.42
N GLY A 378 2.55 13.74 4.23
CA GLY A 378 2.52 14.98 4.99
C GLY A 378 2.24 14.74 6.48
N ASP A 379 2.56 15.72 7.30
CA ASP A 379 2.39 15.66 8.75
C ASP A 379 0.91 15.64 9.17
N ARG A 380 0.63 15.13 10.39
CA ARG A 380 -0.69 15.17 11.07
C ARG A 380 -1.85 14.50 10.31
N GLY A 381 -1.65 13.26 9.86
CA GLY A 381 -2.75 12.47 9.29
C GLY A 381 -3.25 12.93 7.93
N SER A 382 -2.58 13.89 7.31
CA SER A 382 -2.87 14.34 5.95
C SER A 382 -2.74 13.18 4.95
N TYR A 383 -3.71 13.06 4.05
CA TYR A 383 -3.63 12.19 2.88
C TYR A 383 -2.82 12.82 1.73
N ILE A 384 -2.27 14.01 1.94
CA ILE A 384 -1.47 14.73 0.94
C ILE A 384 -0.01 14.25 1.07
N TYR A 385 0.56 13.84 -0.04
CA TYR A 385 1.96 13.48 -0.12
C TYR A 385 2.76 14.67 -0.67
N LYS A 386 3.82 15.04 0.04
CA LYS A 386 4.73 16.11 -0.36
C LYS A 386 5.92 15.53 -1.13
N ALA A 387 6.45 16.31 -2.05
CA ALA A 387 7.68 15.96 -2.72
C ALA A 387 8.78 15.70 -1.69
N LEU A 388 9.55 14.65 -1.91
CA LEU A 388 10.70 14.28 -1.09
C LEU A 388 11.96 14.58 -1.91
N ASP A 389 12.77 15.47 -1.36
CA ASP A 389 14.09 15.78 -1.91
C ASP A 389 15.05 14.64 -1.51
N ASN A 390 14.93 13.54 -2.22
CA ASN A 390 15.74 12.35 -2.02
C ASN A 390 16.44 12.01 -3.34
N ASP A 391 17.75 12.24 -3.36
CA ASP A 391 18.58 11.88 -4.49
C ASP A 391 19.87 11.20 -4.01
N GLY A 392 19.92 9.89 -4.19
CA GLY A 392 21.04 9.07 -3.78
C GLY A 392 20.90 7.61 -4.28
N PRO A 393 21.86 6.74 -3.95
CA PRO A 393 21.89 5.37 -4.42
C PRO A 393 20.61 4.57 -4.18
N ASP A 394 19.86 4.87 -3.12
CA ASP A 394 18.63 4.16 -2.76
C ASP A 394 17.49 4.43 -3.74
N VAL A 395 17.50 5.61 -4.38
CA VAL A 395 16.50 6.00 -5.38
C VAL A 395 17.03 5.93 -6.82
N TRP A 396 18.30 5.59 -7.03
CA TRP A 396 18.89 5.44 -8.37
C TRP A 396 18.54 4.08 -9.00
N ARG A 397 17.32 3.68 -8.83
CA ARG A 397 16.72 2.48 -9.40
C ARG A 397 15.82 2.84 -10.56
N ARG A 398 15.46 1.84 -11.37
CA ARG A 398 14.51 2.06 -12.48
C ARG A 398 13.19 2.61 -11.95
N ALA A 399 12.60 3.55 -12.69
CA ALA A 399 11.37 4.25 -12.32
C ALA A 399 10.17 3.30 -12.13
N VAL A 400 10.19 2.09 -12.71
CA VAL A 400 9.16 1.05 -12.50
C VAL A 400 9.06 0.62 -11.02
N TYR A 401 10.10 0.82 -10.21
CA TYR A 401 10.11 0.53 -8.77
C TYR A 401 9.72 1.74 -7.92
N ARG A 402 9.33 2.85 -8.53
CA ARG A 402 8.90 4.04 -7.81
C ARG A 402 7.59 3.81 -7.07
N PHE A 403 7.51 4.28 -5.83
CA PHE A 403 6.27 4.39 -5.11
C PHE A 403 5.36 5.44 -5.78
N VAL A 404 4.13 5.04 -6.09
CA VAL A 404 3.15 5.88 -6.78
C VAL A 404 1.96 6.13 -5.86
N VAL A 405 1.62 7.41 -5.66
CA VAL A 405 0.50 7.83 -4.81
C VAL A 405 -0.53 8.64 -5.61
N ARG A 406 -1.78 8.54 -5.19
CA ARG A 406 -2.85 9.41 -5.68
C ARG A 406 -2.87 10.69 -4.85
N GLY A 407 -2.96 11.86 -5.48
CA GLY A 407 -3.09 13.14 -4.80
C GLY A 407 -1.81 13.63 -4.10
N GLY A 408 -0.64 13.38 -4.67
CA GLY A 408 0.64 13.91 -4.19
C GLY A 408 1.01 15.26 -4.83
N GLU A 409 1.97 15.97 -4.23
CA GLU A 409 2.62 17.11 -4.87
C GLU A 409 3.33 16.68 -6.16
N ARG A 410 3.40 17.59 -7.11
CA ARG A 410 4.05 17.35 -8.39
C ARG A 410 5.57 17.19 -8.21
N ILE A 411 6.11 16.21 -8.90
CA ILE A 411 7.55 15.93 -8.99
C ILE A 411 8.06 16.22 -10.42
N MET A 412 9.36 16.13 -10.63
CA MET A 412 9.97 16.35 -11.95
C MET A 412 9.27 15.56 -13.08
N LEU A 413 8.86 14.32 -12.80
CA LEU A 413 8.22 13.45 -13.79
C LEU A 413 6.89 14.02 -14.33
N ASP A 414 6.16 14.75 -13.49
CA ASP A 414 4.87 15.34 -13.87
C ASP A 414 5.04 16.48 -14.91
N SER A 415 6.20 17.13 -14.93
CA SER A 415 6.55 18.11 -15.97
C SER A 415 6.70 17.48 -17.35
N PHE A 416 6.92 16.16 -17.43
CA PHE A 416 7.07 15.38 -18.65
C PHE A 416 5.87 14.51 -18.96
N ASP A 417 4.68 14.96 -18.61
CA ASP A 417 3.40 14.30 -18.88
C ASP A 417 3.30 12.89 -18.27
N CYS A 418 3.93 12.65 -17.10
CA CYS A 418 3.69 11.43 -16.34
C CYS A 418 2.21 11.34 -15.99
N PRO A 419 1.52 10.23 -16.31
CA PRO A 419 0.09 10.11 -16.05
C PRO A 419 -0.28 10.26 -14.59
N ASP A 420 -1.40 10.93 -14.32
CA ASP A 420 -1.98 10.99 -12.98
C ASP A 420 -2.48 9.59 -12.58
N PRO A 421 -1.96 8.99 -11.50
CA PRO A 421 -2.38 7.66 -11.07
C PRO A 421 -3.82 7.59 -10.54
N ALA A 422 -4.48 8.73 -10.36
CA ALA A 422 -5.89 8.80 -9.96
C ALA A 422 -6.86 8.60 -11.14
N VAL A 423 -6.37 8.74 -12.37
CA VAL A 423 -7.19 8.70 -13.59
C VAL A 423 -6.72 7.59 -14.53
N ALA A 424 -7.67 6.84 -15.08
CA ALA A 424 -7.38 5.89 -16.14
C ALA A 424 -6.90 6.62 -17.41
N THR A 425 -5.67 6.38 -17.82
CA THR A 425 -5.04 7.05 -18.96
C THR A 425 -4.79 6.04 -20.07
N PRO A 426 -5.69 5.97 -21.06
CA PRO A 426 -5.59 5.01 -22.16
C PRO A 426 -4.44 5.30 -23.12
N GLN A 427 -4.12 6.57 -23.31
CA GLN A 427 -3.03 7.07 -24.12
C GLN A 427 -2.32 8.19 -23.37
N ARG A 428 -0.99 8.14 -23.32
CA ARG A 428 -0.20 9.20 -22.69
C ARG A 428 -0.29 10.48 -23.52
N THR A 429 -0.52 11.59 -22.85
CA THR A 429 -0.36 12.91 -23.45
C THR A 429 1.12 13.16 -23.72
N VAL A 430 1.42 13.78 -24.84
CA VAL A 430 2.77 14.26 -25.18
C VAL A 430 2.65 15.75 -25.46
N SER A 431 3.18 16.58 -24.57
CA SER A 431 3.26 18.03 -24.74
C SER A 431 4.70 18.46 -25.01
N ASN A 432 4.86 19.61 -25.61
CA ASN A 432 6.16 20.27 -25.77
C ASN A 432 6.06 21.67 -25.20
N THR A 433 6.61 21.88 -24.01
CA THR A 433 6.46 23.12 -23.25
C THR A 433 7.81 23.70 -22.82
N ALA A 434 7.86 25.01 -22.68
CA ALA A 434 9.02 25.71 -22.12
C ALA A 434 9.37 25.25 -20.70
N VAL A 435 8.36 24.81 -19.92
CA VAL A 435 8.59 24.27 -18.57
C VAL A 435 9.42 23.01 -18.60
N GLN A 436 9.25 22.15 -19.59
CA GLN A 436 10.06 20.93 -19.75
C GLN A 436 11.53 21.26 -19.99
N ALA A 437 11.83 22.21 -20.89
CA ALA A 437 13.19 22.67 -21.13
C ALA A 437 13.81 23.33 -19.90
N LEU A 438 13.03 24.14 -19.16
CA LEU A 438 13.49 24.74 -17.91
C LEU A 438 13.73 23.70 -16.83
N THR A 439 12.91 22.65 -16.77
CA THR A 439 13.09 21.53 -15.84
C THR A 439 14.39 20.77 -16.15
N LEU A 440 14.65 20.42 -17.41
CA LEU A 440 15.93 19.78 -17.80
C LEU A 440 17.15 20.68 -17.54
N PHE A 441 16.96 21.97 -17.49
CA PHE A 441 18.07 22.89 -17.29
C PHE A 441 18.32 23.21 -15.81
N ASN A 442 17.29 23.22 -14.95
CA ASN A 442 17.39 23.74 -13.57
C ASN A 442 17.07 22.72 -12.48
N ASN A 443 16.49 21.55 -12.81
CA ASN A 443 16.11 20.58 -11.80
C ASN A 443 17.34 19.95 -11.13
N GLU A 444 17.38 19.86 -9.81
CA GLU A 444 18.51 19.35 -9.01
C GLU A 444 18.96 17.95 -9.41
N PHE A 445 18.00 17.06 -9.70
CA PHE A 445 18.32 15.73 -10.20
C PHE A 445 19.11 15.80 -11.52
N VAL A 446 18.68 16.64 -12.46
CA VAL A 446 19.35 16.81 -13.76
C VAL A 446 20.74 17.42 -13.59
N LEU A 447 20.87 18.42 -12.72
CA LEU A 447 22.17 19.03 -12.38
C LEU A 447 23.15 17.98 -11.87
N LYS A 448 22.71 17.17 -10.92
CA LYS A 448 23.54 16.10 -10.34
C LYS A 448 23.91 15.02 -11.36
N GLN A 449 22.92 14.55 -12.15
CA GLN A 449 23.21 13.56 -13.19
C GLN A 449 24.13 14.10 -14.29
N SER A 450 24.04 15.38 -14.63
CA SER A 450 24.94 16.02 -15.56
C SER A 450 26.39 16.08 -15.03
N ALA A 451 26.56 16.36 -13.74
CA ALA A 451 27.89 16.35 -13.10
C ALA A 451 28.48 14.92 -13.04
N LEU A 452 27.66 13.90 -12.74
CA LEU A 452 28.11 12.52 -12.74
C LEU A 452 28.44 12.02 -14.16
N LEU A 453 27.66 12.41 -15.16
CA LEU A 453 27.95 12.14 -16.57
C LEU A 453 29.28 12.79 -17.01
N ALA A 454 29.51 14.04 -16.63
CA ALA A 454 30.77 14.69 -16.92
C ALA A 454 31.98 13.94 -16.36
N ARG A 455 31.91 13.50 -15.10
CA ARG A 455 32.96 12.66 -14.49
C ARG A 455 33.18 11.35 -15.25
N ARG A 456 32.06 10.72 -15.71
CA ARG A 456 32.16 9.50 -16.54
C ARG A 456 32.83 9.78 -17.88
N VAL A 457 32.49 10.88 -18.55
CA VAL A 457 33.14 11.30 -19.80
C VAL A 457 34.63 11.52 -19.56
N GLU A 458 35.01 12.22 -18.50
CA GLU A 458 36.43 12.47 -18.13
C GLU A 458 37.18 11.16 -17.86
N SER A 459 36.55 10.21 -17.17
CA SER A 459 37.19 8.92 -16.84
C SER A 459 37.43 8.03 -18.05
N VAL A 460 36.55 8.08 -19.05
CA VAL A 460 36.59 7.16 -20.22
C VAL A 460 37.15 7.83 -21.47
N HIS A 461 36.99 9.16 -21.60
CA HIS A 461 37.30 9.92 -22.82
C HIS A 461 38.05 11.24 -22.52
N ALA A 462 38.98 11.23 -21.58
CA ALA A 462 39.73 12.44 -21.14
C ALA A 462 40.35 13.26 -22.29
N ALA A 463 40.88 12.59 -23.30
CA ALA A 463 41.52 13.25 -24.45
C ALA A 463 40.55 13.93 -25.42
N SER A 464 39.28 13.51 -25.43
CA SER A 464 38.23 13.99 -26.35
C SER A 464 36.86 14.07 -25.67
N PRO A 465 36.66 15.00 -24.71
CA PRO A 465 35.43 15.06 -23.92
C PRO A 465 34.15 15.27 -24.78
N VAL A 466 34.30 16.06 -25.88
CA VAL A 466 33.17 16.29 -26.80
C VAL A 466 32.74 14.98 -27.48
N ASP A 467 33.72 14.23 -28.02
CA ASP A 467 33.43 12.93 -28.65
C ASP A 467 32.88 11.92 -27.65
N GLY A 468 33.39 11.90 -26.42
CA GLY A 468 32.88 11.05 -25.35
C GLY A 468 31.44 11.36 -24.95
N ALA A 469 31.10 12.63 -24.82
CA ALA A 469 29.75 13.06 -24.51
C ALA A 469 28.75 12.67 -25.61
N TYR A 470 29.09 12.89 -26.88
CA TYR A 470 28.27 12.49 -28.01
C TYR A 470 28.10 10.96 -28.12
N GLY A 471 29.19 10.23 -27.92
CA GLY A 471 29.17 8.77 -27.95
C GLY A 471 28.24 8.19 -26.85
N LEU A 472 28.27 8.76 -25.63
CA LEU A 472 27.42 8.31 -24.54
C LEU A 472 25.98 8.75 -24.72
N LEU A 473 25.71 10.02 -25.07
CA LEU A 473 24.36 10.58 -25.12
C LEU A 473 23.59 10.19 -26.39
N PHE A 474 24.25 10.19 -27.54
CA PHE A 474 23.60 10.03 -28.84
C PHE A 474 24.00 8.75 -29.57
N GLY A 475 25.00 8.02 -29.09
CA GLY A 475 25.46 6.79 -29.73
C GLY A 475 26.19 7.03 -31.09
N ARG A 476 26.59 8.27 -31.37
CA ARG A 476 27.29 8.68 -32.58
C ARG A 476 28.44 9.62 -32.31
N PRO A 477 29.42 9.73 -33.22
CA PRO A 477 30.41 10.79 -33.15
C PRO A 477 29.80 12.16 -33.47
N PRO A 478 30.34 13.27 -32.92
CA PRO A 478 29.95 14.61 -33.32
C PRO A 478 30.41 14.90 -34.76
N SER A 479 29.61 15.65 -35.49
CA SER A 479 30.06 16.23 -36.77
C SER A 479 31.23 17.20 -36.58
N PRO A 480 31.96 17.54 -37.64
CA PRO A 480 33.08 18.54 -37.53
C PRO A 480 32.64 19.86 -36.91
N ARG A 481 31.44 20.34 -37.24
CA ARG A 481 30.86 21.57 -36.69
C ARG A 481 30.49 21.42 -35.21
N GLU A 482 29.85 20.35 -34.83
CA GLU A 482 29.48 20.08 -33.42
C GLU A 482 30.72 19.95 -32.54
N ARG A 483 31.76 19.29 -33.03
CA ARG A 483 33.03 19.15 -32.35
C ARG A 483 33.72 20.51 -32.13
N GLU A 484 33.70 21.37 -33.12
CA GLU A 484 34.30 22.73 -33.00
C GLU A 484 33.49 23.58 -32.01
N LEU A 485 32.17 23.60 -32.11
CA LEU A 485 31.28 24.29 -31.17
C LEU A 485 31.45 23.77 -29.73
N GLY A 486 31.53 22.45 -29.56
CA GLY A 486 31.77 21.86 -28.27
C GLY A 486 33.11 22.24 -27.65
N ARG A 487 34.20 22.22 -28.44
CA ARG A 487 35.50 22.67 -28.00
C ARG A 487 35.52 24.16 -27.63
N GLN A 488 34.85 24.99 -28.42
CA GLN A 488 34.72 26.40 -28.14
C GLN A 488 33.96 26.65 -26.84
N PHE A 489 32.85 25.94 -26.63
CA PHE A 489 32.06 26.02 -25.40
C PHE A 489 32.89 25.64 -24.15
N LEU A 490 33.67 24.57 -24.23
CA LEU A 490 34.49 24.06 -23.14
C LEU A 490 35.70 24.93 -22.79
N ARG A 491 36.06 25.90 -23.62
CA ARG A 491 37.09 26.90 -23.26
C ARG A 491 36.64 27.86 -22.15
N ALA A 492 35.34 28.10 -22.06
CA ALA A 492 34.75 29.06 -21.11
C ALA A 492 33.83 28.44 -20.08
N ASN A 493 33.48 27.17 -20.24
CA ASN A 493 32.46 26.50 -19.41
C ASN A 493 32.91 25.10 -18.97
N PRO A 494 32.50 24.64 -17.79
CA PRO A 494 32.80 23.30 -17.32
C PRO A 494 32.06 22.21 -18.13
N LEU A 495 32.62 21.01 -18.15
CA LEU A 495 32.06 19.86 -18.89
C LEU A 495 30.66 19.47 -18.38
N GLU A 496 30.39 19.64 -17.09
CA GLU A 496 29.04 19.38 -16.51
C GLU A 496 27.97 20.26 -17.15
N LEU A 497 28.27 21.54 -17.42
CA LEU A 497 27.35 22.44 -18.11
C LEU A 497 27.14 22.00 -19.57
N TYR A 498 28.22 21.54 -20.22
CA TYR A 498 28.12 20.99 -21.58
C TYR A 498 27.24 19.75 -21.63
N CYS A 499 27.43 18.80 -20.73
CA CYS A 499 26.58 17.62 -20.61
C CYS A 499 25.10 18.01 -20.37
N ARG A 500 24.83 19.02 -19.52
CA ARG A 500 23.51 19.55 -19.28
C ARG A 500 22.87 20.17 -20.53
N VAL A 501 23.60 20.91 -21.31
CA VAL A 501 23.13 21.44 -22.60
C VAL A 501 22.78 20.33 -23.57
N LEU A 502 23.58 19.27 -23.65
CA LEU A 502 23.29 18.12 -24.51
C LEU A 502 22.08 17.32 -24.04
N ILE A 503 21.89 17.13 -22.73
CA ILE A 503 20.68 16.50 -22.14
C ILE A 503 19.43 17.32 -22.48
N ASN A 504 19.50 18.63 -22.60
CA ASN A 504 18.39 19.49 -22.96
C ASN A 504 18.17 19.62 -24.48
N SER A 505 18.90 18.86 -25.29
CA SER A 505 18.75 18.89 -26.75
C SER A 505 17.57 17.98 -27.18
N ASN A 506 16.96 18.33 -28.31
CA ASN A 506 15.91 17.48 -28.90
C ASN A 506 16.44 16.11 -29.26
N GLU A 507 17.70 15.97 -29.71
CA GLU A 507 18.30 14.68 -30.04
C GLU A 507 18.39 13.74 -28.84
N PHE A 508 18.51 14.28 -27.62
CA PHE A 508 18.47 13.49 -26.39
C PHE A 508 17.06 13.09 -26.00
N VAL A 509 16.12 14.05 -26.11
CA VAL A 509 14.75 13.86 -25.61
C VAL A 509 13.91 13.00 -26.54
N TYR A 510 14.21 13.01 -27.84
CA TYR A 510 13.49 12.24 -28.85
C TYR A 510 14.31 11.05 -29.35
N VAL A 511 13.70 9.88 -29.34
CA VAL A 511 14.24 8.66 -29.96
C VAL A 511 13.81 8.65 -31.42
N PRO A 512 14.77 8.54 -32.35
CA PRO A 512 14.47 8.50 -33.79
C PRO A 512 13.75 7.22 -34.20
#